data_e96dd599afea9528933d48e4dc68b27d
#
_entry.id   e96dd599afea9528933d48e4dc68b27d
#
_cell.length_a   1.000
_cell.length_b   1.000
_cell.length_c   1.000
_cell.angle_alpha   90.00
_cell.angle_beta   90.00
_cell.angle_gamma   90.00
#
_symmetry.space_group_name_H-M   'P 1'
#
loop_
_entity.id
_entity.type
_entity.pdbx_description
1 polymer ?
#
loop_
_entity_poly.entity_id
_entity_poly.type
_entity_poly.pdbx_seq_one_letter_code
_entity_poly.pdbx_strand_id
1 'polypeptide(L)'
;KMGITAKGAWESVKRHFREMGINTQTTDFTVVGIGDMSGDVFGNGMLLSQHIRLVAAFDHRHIFLDPNPDPAVSFAERKRIFELPRSSWEDYNAKLISAGGGVFPRGAKSIPLTAEVKAALGIDPAIEALTPIELMRAIIKAPVDLFYNGGIGTYVKASYQSHAEVGDRATDALRVNGSELRCKVVAEGGNLGCTQLGRVEYALHGG
;
A
#
# COMPACT_ATOMS: atom_id res chain seq x y z
N LYS A 1 -15.75 13.25 -4.70
CA LYS A 1 -14.62 12.84 -3.84
C LYS A 1 -14.16 14.02 -2.99
N MET A 2 -14.56 14.08 -1.73
CA MET A 2 -14.32 15.25 -0.88
C MET A 2 -12.96 15.21 -0.16
N GLY A 3 -12.41 14.03 0.05
CA GLY A 3 -11.07 13.87 0.61
C GLY A 3 -10.91 14.24 2.08
N ILE A 4 -11.99 14.38 2.82
CA ILE A 4 -11.93 14.81 4.23
C ILE A 4 -11.19 13.79 5.08
N THR A 5 -11.53 12.52 4.93
CA THR A 5 -10.89 11.42 5.67
C THR A 5 -9.41 11.29 5.30
N ALA A 6 -9.08 11.41 4.02
CA ALA A 6 -7.70 11.35 3.55
C ALA A 6 -6.86 12.50 4.13
N LYS A 7 -7.41 13.71 4.17
CA LYS A 7 -6.72 14.87 4.76
C LYS A 7 -6.44 14.68 6.25
N GLY A 8 -7.40 14.13 6.98
CA GLY A 8 -7.22 13.82 8.40
C GLY A 8 -6.14 12.77 8.63
N ALA A 9 -6.17 11.68 7.86
CA ALA A 9 -5.15 10.65 7.92
C ALA A 9 -3.76 11.21 7.57
N TRP A 10 -3.68 12.11 6.60
CA TRP A 10 -2.41 12.70 6.16
C TRP A 10 -1.78 13.60 7.23
N GLU A 11 -2.58 14.30 8.02
CA GLU A 11 -2.04 15.05 9.15
C GLU A 11 -1.31 14.15 10.15
N SER A 12 -1.85 12.95 10.40
CA SER A 12 -1.19 11.95 11.22
C SER A 12 0.11 11.46 10.58
N VAL A 13 0.09 11.19 9.27
CA VAL A 13 1.28 10.80 8.50
C VAL A 13 2.38 11.86 8.63
N LYS A 14 2.04 13.13 8.38
CA LYS A 14 3.01 14.23 8.49
C LYS A 14 3.63 14.30 9.89
N ARG A 15 2.81 14.12 10.92
CA ARG A 15 3.30 14.14 12.30
C ARG A 15 4.29 13.02 12.58
N HIS A 16 3.96 11.79 12.21
CA HIS A 16 4.85 10.65 12.41
C HIS A 16 6.18 10.81 11.66
N PHE A 17 6.13 11.29 10.42
CA PHE A 17 7.35 11.53 9.65
C PHE A 17 8.19 12.66 10.22
N ARG A 18 7.58 13.72 10.75
CA ARG A 18 8.33 14.80 11.43
C ARG A 18 9.10 14.27 12.63
N GLU A 19 8.52 13.36 13.39
CA GLU A 19 9.21 12.71 14.52
C GLU A 19 10.46 11.95 14.06
N MET A 20 10.50 11.48 12.82
CA MET A 20 11.67 10.86 12.20
C MET A 20 12.57 11.85 11.45
N GLY A 21 12.29 13.14 11.53
CA GLY A 21 13.05 14.17 10.83
C GLY A 21 12.77 14.28 9.34
N ILE A 22 11.65 13.77 8.88
CA ILE A 22 11.28 13.75 7.46
C ILE A 22 10.06 14.66 7.22
N ASN A 23 10.20 15.55 6.23
CA ASN A 23 9.08 16.35 5.74
C ASN A 23 8.53 15.71 4.47
N THR A 24 7.33 15.14 4.54
CA THR A 24 6.67 14.45 3.42
C THR A 24 6.37 15.38 2.23
N GLN A 25 6.40 16.68 2.44
CA GLN A 25 6.11 17.67 1.41
C GLN A 25 7.35 18.12 0.64
N THR A 26 8.56 17.73 1.08
CA THR A 26 9.83 18.12 0.46
C THR A 26 10.81 16.97 0.25
N THR A 27 10.58 15.82 0.85
CA THR A 27 11.49 14.67 0.81
C THR A 27 10.76 13.44 0.25
N ASP A 28 11.35 12.77 -0.72
CA ASP A 28 10.78 11.55 -1.30
C ASP A 28 10.73 10.43 -0.27
N PHE A 29 9.65 9.67 -0.30
CA PHE A 29 9.45 8.51 0.57
C PHE A 29 8.65 7.43 -0.14
N THR A 30 8.92 6.18 0.21
CA THR A 30 8.27 5.03 -0.41
C THR A 30 6.96 4.68 0.27
N VAL A 31 6.00 4.28 -0.54
CA VAL A 31 4.64 3.95 -0.07
C VAL A 31 4.18 2.66 -0.72
N VAL A 32 3.52 1.83 0.06
CA VAL A 32 2.62 0.79 -0.45
C VAL A 32 1.24 1.04 0.13
N GLY A 33 0.19 0.60 -0.58
CA GLY A 33 -1.15 0.85 -0.08
C GLY A 33 -2.21 -0.12 -0.57
N ILE A 34 -3.37 0.03 0.02
CA ILE A 34 -4.57 -0.72 -0.33
C ILE A 34 -5.63 0.26 -0.82
N GLY A 35 -6.06 0.08 -2.06
CA GLY A 35 -7.04 0.92 -2.71
C GLY A 35 -6.69 1.20 -4.17
N ASP A 36 -7.42 2.11 -4.78
CA ASP A 36 -7.18 2.58 -6.14
C ASP A 36 -7.43 4.09 -6.25
N MET A 37 -7.03 4.68 -7.37
CA MET A 37 -7.14 6.12 -7.55
C MET A 37 -8.57 6.61 -7.76
N SER A 38 -9.54 5.72 -7.99
CA SER A 38 -10.96 6.09 -8.04
C SER A 38 -11.59 6.14 -6.65
N GLY A 39 -10.97 5.54 -5.66
CA GLY A 39 -11.43 5.56 -4.26
C GLY A 39 -11.22 6.92 -3.60
N ASP A 40 -12.16 7.33 -2.74
CA ASP A 40 -12.09 8.62 -2.09
C ASP A 40 -10.88 8.74 -1.15
N VAL A 41 -10.69 7.75 -0.30
CA VAL A 41 -9.62 7.78 0.70
C VAL A 41 -8.24 7.59 0.06
N PHE A 42 -8.07 6.53 -0.71
CA PHE A 42 -6.79 6.22 -1.35
C PHE A 42 -6.43 7.26 -2.41
N GLY A 43 -7.37 7.58 -3.32
CA GLY A 43 -7.13 8.52 -4.40
C GLY A 43 -6.72 9.90 -3.91
N ASN A 44 -7.46 10.44 -2.96
CA ASN A 44 -7.10 11.73 -2.35
C ASN A 44 -5.80 11.64 -1.56
N GLY A 45 -5.61 10.58 -0.78
CA GLY A 45 -4.41 10.39 0.03
C GLY A 45 -3.14 10.38 -0.81
N MET A 46 -3.15 9.67 -1.93
CA MET A 46 -1.99 9.54 -2.81
C MET A 46 -1.70 10.81 -3.65
N LEU A 47 -2.48 11.85 -3.48
CA LEU A 47 -2.25 13.16 -4.10
C LEU A 47 -1.88 14.25 -3.10
N LEU A 48 -1.75 13.93 -1.82
CA LEU A 48 -1.44 14.91 -0.77
C LEU A 48 0.05 15.24 -0.65
N SER A 49 0.91 14.51 -1.35
CA SER A 49 2.32 14.85 -1.49
C SER A 49 2.82 14.48 -2.89
N GLN A 50 3.62 15.36 -3.48
CA GLN A 50 4.29 15.11 -4.76
C GLN A 50 5.56 14.26 -4.59
N HIS A 51 5.92 13.92 -3.37
CA HIS A 51 7.11 13.15 -3.02
C HIS A 51 6.82 11.67 -2.76
N ILE A 52 5.57 11.26 -2.93
CA ILE A 52 5.18 9.86 -2.81
C ILE A 52 5.78 9.04 -3.95
N ARG A 53 6.58 8.06 -3.59
CA ARG A 53 7.05 7.00 -4.47
C ARG A 53 6.19 5.78 -4.22
N LEU A 54 5.08 5.66 -4.95
CA LEU A 54 4.13 4.55 -4.81
C LEU A 54 4.71 3.29 -5.46
N VAL A 55 5.27 2.43 -4.64
CA VAL A 55 5.97 1.21 -5.07
C VAL A 55 4.98 0.11 -5.45
N ALA A 56 3.92 -0.03 -4.70
CA ALA A 56 2.90 -1.04 -4.95
C ALA A 56 1.57 -0.65 -4.31
N ALA A 57 0.50 -1.12 -4.92
CA ALA A 57 -0.84 -1.02 -4.36
C ALA A 57 -1.70 -2.15 -4.89
N PHE A 58 -2.78 -2.46 -4.20
CA PHE A 58 -3.78 -3.38 -4.72
C PHE A 58 -5.19 -2.96 -4.28
N ASP A 59 -6.14 -3.35 -5.07
CA ASP A 59 -7.57 -3.22 -4.77
C ASP A 59 -8.27 -4.58 -4.95
N HIS A 60 -9.59 -4.57 -5.10
CA HIS A 60 -10.37 -5.79 -5.28
C HIS A 60 -10.20 -6.44 -6.66
N ARG A 61 -9.52 -5.78 -7.61
CA ARG A 61 -9.37 -6.27 -9.01
C ARG A 61 -7.94 -6.45 -9.45
N HIS A 62 -7.03 -5.57 -9.06
CA HIS A 62 -5.68 -5.49 -9.63
C HIS A 62 -4.61 -5.33 -8.56
N ILE A 63 -3.40 -5.70 -8.94
CA ILE A 63 -2.17 -5.43 -8.22
C ILE A 63 -1.30 -4.54 -9.11
N PHE A 64 -0.93 -3.38 -8.57
CA PHE A 64 -0.06 -2.40 -9.23
C PHE A 64 1.33 -2.46 -8.63
N LEU A 65 2.34 -2.60 -9.48
CA LEU A 65 3.76 -2.66 -9.08
C LEU A 65 4.57 -1.65 -9.88
N ASP A 66 5.26 -0.77 -9.18
CA ASP A 66 6.18 0.23 -9.75
C ASP A 66 7.40 0.30 -8.82
N PRO A 67 8.38 -0.60 -9.02
CA PRO A 67 9.42 -0.82 -8.01
C PRO A 67 10.37 0.34 -7.78
N ASN A 68 10.55 1.23 -8.76
CA ASN A 68 11.41 2.39 -8.63
C ASN A 68 10.78 3.62 -9.30
N PRO A 69 9.66 4.12 -8.77
CA PRO A 69 8.92 5.20 -9.41
C PRO A 69 9.66 6.53 -9.31
N ASP A 70 9.64 7.31 -10.42
CA ASP A 70 9.93 8.72 -10.36
C ASP A 70 8.74 9.43 -9.71
N PRO A 71 8.94 10.18 -8.61
CA PRO A 71 7.81 10.75 -7.88
C PRO A 71 7.00 11.75 -8.68
N ALA A 72 7.62 12.55 -9.53
CA ALA A 72 6.92 13.55 -10.37
C ALA A 72 6.09 12.87 -11.46
N VAL A 73 6.63 11.89 -12.14
CA VAL A 73 5.94 11.11 -13.18
C VAL A 73 4.78 10.33 -12.55
N SER A 74 5.04 9.67 -11.43
CA SER A 74 4.04 8.90 -10.68
C SER A 74 2.90 9.80 -10.21
N PHE A 75 3.21 10.97 -9.65
CA PHE A 75 2.19 11.92 -9.20
C PHE A 75 1.30 12.39 -10.36
N ALA A 76 1.89 12.78 -11.49
CA ALA A 76 1.13 13.25 -12.65
C ALA A 76 0.19 12.17 -13.18
N GLU A 77 0.65 10.93 -13.26
CA GLU A 77 -0.18 9.83 -13.74
C GLU A 77 -1.27 9.45 -12.75
N ARG A 78 -0.96 9.42 -11.45
CA ARG A 78 -1.99 9.20 -10.41
C ARG A 78 -3.07 10.27 -10.46
N LYS A 79 -2.68 11.53 -10.64
CA LYS A 79 -3.62 12.65 -10.77
C LYS A 79 -4.51 12.49 -12.00
N ARG A 80 -3.92 12.10 -13.13
CA ARG A 80 -4.67 11.87 -14.37
C ARG A 80 -5.77 10.82 -14.17
N ILE A 81 -5.43 9.65 -13.62
CA ILE A 81 -6.43 8.59 -13.42
C ILE A 81 -7.42 8.91 -12.29
N PHE A 82 -7.02 9.69 -11.29
CA PHE A 82 -7.93 10.21 -10.26
C PHE A 82 -9.04 11.08 -10.85
N GLU A 83 -8.71 11.87 -11.86
CA GLU A 83 -9.64 12.81 -12.51
C GLU A 83 -10.59 12.14 -13.51
N LEU A 84 -10.34 10.88 -13.86
CA LEU A 84 -11.26 10.13 -14.72
C LEU A 84 -12.57 9.86 -13.98
N PRO A 85 -13.73 9.84 -14.69
CA PRO A 85 -15.02 9.52 -14.07
C PRO A 85 -15.06 8.15 -13.38
N ARG A 86 -14.37 7.18 -13.99
CA ARG A 86 -14.13 5.84 -13.44
C ARG A 86 -12.74 5.41 -13.87
N SER A 87 -12.00 4.83 -12.96
CA SER A 87 -10.68 4.30 -13.28
C SER A 87 -10.36 3.05 -12.48
N SER A 88 -9.39 2.31 -12.98
CA SER A 88 -8.77 1.19 -12.29
C SER A 88 -7.26 1.30 -12.49
N TRP A 89 -6.49 0.42 -11.87
CA TRP A 89 -5.04 0.37 -12.10
C TRP A 89 -4.69 0.05 -13.57
N GLU A 90 -5.60 -0.58 -14.32
CA GLU A 90 -5.39 -0.83 -15.76
C GLU A 90 -5.32 0.45 -16.59
N ASP A 91 -5.87 1.56 -16.12
CA ASP A 91 -5.82 2.85 -16.79
C ASP A 91 -4.46 3.54 -16.63
N TYR A 92 -3.61 3.04 -15.74
CA TYR A 92 -2.26 3.57 -15.57
C TYR A 92 -1.43 3.29 -16.83
N ASN A 93 -0.78 4.32 -17.36
CA ASN A 93 0.05 4.16 -18.55
C ASN A 93 1.25 3.27 -18.25
N ALA A 94 1.26 2.07 -18.81
CA ALA A 94 2.30 1.07 -18.57
C ALA A 94 3.70 1.57 -18.95
N LYS A 95 3.80 2.51 -19.90
CA LYS A 95 5.09 3.10 -20.29
C LYS A 95 5.71 3.99 -19.21
N LEU A 96 4.91 4.44 -18.25
CA LEU A 96 5.37 5.26 -17.13
C LEU A 96 5.76 4.44 -15.91
N ILE A 97 5.49 3.14 -15.93
CA ILE A 97 5.90 2.22 -14.86
C ILE A 97 7.39 1.93 -15.03
N SER A 98 8.13 1.96 -13.92
CA SER A 98 9.55 1.69 -13.91
C SER A 98 9.88 0.24 -14.32
N ALA A 99 11.12 -0.02 -14.69
CA ALA A 99 11.57 -1.34 -15.13
C ALA A 99 11.22 -2.41 -14.11
N GLY A 100 10.64 -3.51 -14.58
CA GLY A 100 10.27 -4.66 -13.78
C GLY A 100 8.89 -4.58 -13.15
N GLY A 101 8.20 -3.43 -13.23
CA GLY A 101 6.85 -3.27 -12.72
C GLY A 101 5.76 -3.68 -13.71
N GLY A 102 4.52 -3.50 -13.31
CA GLY A 102 3.35 -3.81 -14.14
C GLY A 102 2.06 -3.81 -13.35
N VAL A 103 0.97 -4.06 -14.05
CA VAL A 103 -0.36 -4.22 -13.46
C VAL A 103 -0.85 -5.63 -13.75
N PHE A 104 -1.32 -6.31 -12.72
CA PHE A 104 -1.72 -7.72 -12.81
C PHE A 104 -3.12 -7.92 -12.25
N PRO A 105 -3.94 -8.79 -12.88
CA PRO A 105 -5.26 -9.10 -12.34
C PRO A 105 -5.13 -10.02 -11.11
N ARG A 106 -5.99 -9.82 -10.12
CA ARG A 106 -6.07 -10.69 -8.94
C ARG A 106 -6.49 -12.12 -9.29
N GLY A 107 -7.11 -12.31 -10.44
CA GLY A 107 -7.50 -13.64 -10.93
C GLY A 107 -6.37 -14.45 -11.58
N ALA A 108 -5.18 -13.89 -11.72
CA ALA A 108 -4.03 -14.61 -12.25
C ALA A 108 -3.68 -15.81 -11.36
N LYS A 109 -3.20 -16.90 -11.96
CA LYS A 109 -2.78 -18.07 -11.19
C LYS A 109 -1.45 -17.84 -10.49
N SER A 110 -0.55 -17.13 -11.17
CA SER A 110 0.80 -16.85 -10.69
C SER A 110 1.29 -15.56 -11.32
N ILE A 111 2.08 -14.79 -10.58
CA ILE A 111 2.69 -13.55 -11.05
C ILE A 111 4.19 -13.72 -10.97
N PRO A 112 4.92 -13.64 -12.11
CA PRO A 112 6.36 -13.71 -12.11
C PRO A 112 6.94 -12.45 -11.45
N LEU A 113 8.00 -12.65 -10.66
CA LEU A 113 8.64 -11.58 -9.92
C LEU A 113 9.95 -11.19 -10.59
N THR A 114 10.08 -9.91 -10.90
CA THR A 114 11.33 -9.34 -11.38
C THR A 114 12.29 -9.07 -10.22
N ALA A 115 13.57 -8.94 -10.51
CA ALA A 115 14.57 -8.60 -9.51
C ALA A 115 14.24 -7.26 -8.83
N GLU A 116 13.75 -6.28 -9.61
CA GLU A 116 13.37 -4.96 -9.14
C GLU A 116 12.21 -5.02 -8.14
N VAL A 117 11.19 -5.81 -8.44
CA VAL A 117 10.04 -5.98 -7.53
C VAL A 117 10.47 -6.67 -6.24
N LYS A 118 11.28 -7.72 -6.35
CA LYS A 118 11.79 -8.44 -5.16
C LYS A 118 12.60 -7.51 -4.25
N ALA A 119 13.47 -6.69 -4.84
CA ALA A 119 14.25 -5.72 -4.08
C ALA A 119 13.36 -4.67 -3.38
N ALA A 120 12.38 -4.11 -4.10
CA ALA A 120 11.50 -3.08 -3.57
C ALA A 120 10.57 -3.60 -2.45
N LEU A 121 10.07 -4.82 -2.58
CA LEU A 121 9.14 -5.41 -1.61
C LEU A 121 9.85 -6.26 -0.53
N GLY A 122 11.17 -6.38 -0.60
CA GLY A 122 11.92 -7.19 0.36
C GLY A 122 11.56 -8.66 0.30
N ILE A 123 11.36 -9.18 -0.92
CA ILE A 123 11.06 -10.59 -1.18
C ILE A 123 12.38 -11.33 -1.42
N ASP A 124 12.48 -12.56 -0.91
CA ASP A 124 13.64 -13.43 -1.12
C ASP A 124 13.96 -13.52 -2.63
N PRO A 125 15.21 -13.20 -3.05
CA PRO A 125 15.59 -13.28 -4.47
C PRO A 125 15.43 -14.66 -5.09
N ALA A 126 15.39 -15.73 -4.30
CA ALA A 126 15.18 -17.10 -4.78
C ALA A 126 13.73 -17.37 -5.21
N ILE A 127 12.78 -16.56 -4.81
CA ILE A 127 11.37 -16.72 -5.18
C ILE A 127 11.15 -16.13 -6.56
N GLU A 128 10.78 -16.99 -7.53
CA GLU A 128 10.60 -16.57 -8.92
C GLU A 128 9.20 -16.05 -9.23
N ALA A 129 8.20 -16.55 -8.51
CA ALA A 129 6.80 -16.18 -8.72
C ALA A 129 6.00 -16.35 -7.42
N LEU A 130 4.91 -15.61 -7.30
CA LEU A 130 3.95 -15.71 -6.20
C LEU A 130 2.52 -15.77 -6.76
N THR A 131 1.63 -16.39 -6.01
CA THR A 131 0.20 -16.22 -6.26
C THR A 131 -0.22 -14.78 -5.94
N PRO A 132 -1.34 -14.27 -6.49
CA PRO A 132 -1.82 -12.94 -6.13
C PRO A 132 -1.98 -12.72 -4.63
N ILE A 133 -2.52 -13.70 -3.90
CA ILE A 133 -2.68 -13.63 -2.44
C ILE A 133 -1.34 -13.47 -1.74
N GLU A 134 -0.36 -14.30 -2.10
CA GLU A 134 0.99 -14.22 -1.54
C GLU A 134 1.66 -12.88 -1.84
N LEU A 135 1.47 -12.36 -3.07
CA LEU A 135 2.03 -11.07 -3.46
C LEU A 135 1.38 -9.91 -2.70
N MET A 136 0.05 -9.92 -2.55
CA MET A 136 -0.64 -8.90 -1.75
C MET A 136 -0.18 -8.90 -0.29
N ARG A 137 0.02 -10.07 0.30
CA ARG A 137 0.60 -10.17 1.65
C ARG A 137 2.02 -9.60 1.69
N ALA A 138 2.84 -9.86 0.67
CA ALA A 138 4.19 -9.32 0.57
C ALA A 138 4.16 -7.79 0.47
N ILE A 139 3.19 -7.21 -0.24
CA ILE A 139 2.99 -5.76 -0.33
C ILE A 139 2.70 -5.17 1.06
N ILE A 140 1.79 -5.78 1.81
CA ILE A 140 1.46 -5.31 3.17
C ILE A 140 2.70 -5.34 4.09
N LYS A 141 3.56 -6.35 3.92
CA LYS A 141 4.76 -6.55 4.74
C LYS A 141 6.02 -5.85 4.20
N ALA A 142 5.91 -5.07 3.13
CA ALA A 142 7.07 -4.49 2.45
C ALA A 142 7.84 -3.51 3.34
N PRO A 143 9.18 -3.48 3.24
CA PRO A 143 10.03 -2.58 4.03
C PRO A 143 10.08 -1.18 3.42
N VAL A 144 8.95 -0.51 3.41
CA VAL A 144 8.78 0.85 2.87
C VAL A 144 8.61 1.87 4.00
N ASP A 145 8.59 3.15 3.65
CA ASP A 145 8.42 4.21 4.64
C ASP A 145 6.99 4.26 5.17
N LEU A 146 6.00 4.09 4.30
CA LEU A 146 4.58 4.20 4.66
C LEU A 146 3.76 3.05 4.08
N PHE A 147 2.95 2.43 4.92
CA PHE A 147 1.83 1.59 4.50
C PHE A 147 0.54 2.40 4.69
N TYR A 148 -0.13 2.72 3.59
CA TYR A 148 -1.37 3.50 3.59
C TYR A 148 -2.56 2.62 3.23
N ASN A 149 -3.44 2.36 4.20
CA ASN A 149 -4.67 1.60 3.97
C ASN A 149 -5.83 2.56 3.66
N GLY A 150 -6.19 2.63 2.39
CA GLY A 150 -7.35 3.40 1.91
C GLY A 150 -8.51 2.54 1.45
N GLY A 151 -8.41 1.22 1.63
CA GLY A 151 -9.43 0.26 1.24
C GLY A 151 -10.31 -0.19 2.40
N ILE A 152 -11.32 -1.00 2.07
CA ILE A 152 -12.21 -1.63 3.06
C ILE A 152 -11.59 -2.97 3.48
N GLY A 153 -11.67 -3.28 4.75
CA GLY A 153 -11.23 -4.56 5.30
C GLY A 153 -10.20 -4.40 6.41
N THR A 154 -10.03 -5.46 7.20
CA THR A 154 -9.07 -5.54 8.28
C THR A 154 -7.92 -6.46 7.88
N TYR A 155 -6.76 -5.89 7.65
CA TYR A 155 -5.61 -6.55 7.06
C TYR A 155 -4.50 -6.89 8.06
N VAL A 156 -4.54 -6.31 9.24
CA VAL A 156 -3.51 -6.51 10.27
C VAL A 156 -4.15 -6.87 11.61
N LYS A 157 -3.68 -7.94 12.20
CA LYS A 157 -4.11 -8.42 13.53
C LYS A 157 -2.89 -8.64 14.43
N ALA A 158 -3.12 -8.90 15.71
CA ALA A 158 -2.07 -9.42 16.56
C ALA A 158 -1.85 -10.92 16.28
N SER A 159 -0.63 -11.40 16.46
CA SER A 159 -0.27 -12.80 16.22
C SER A 159 -1.09 -13.79 17.06
N TYR A 160 -1.49 -13.39 18.25
CA TYR A 160 -2.30 -14.19 19.17
C TYR A 160 -3.80 -14.06 18.96
N GLN A 161 -4.25 -13.25 18.00
CA GLN A 161 -5.66 -13.20 17.59
C GLN A 161 -5.92 -14.24 16.50
N SER A 162 -7.07 -14.89 16.53
CA SER A 162 -7.52 -15.71 15.41
C SER A 162 -8.19 -14.84 14.33
N HIS A 163 -8.27 -15.34 13.12
CA HIS A 163 -9.03 -14.68 12.05
C HIS A 163 -10.52 -14.57 12.42
N ALA A 164 -11.07 -15.57 13.11
CA ALA A 164 -12.45 -15.56 13.55
C ALA A 164 -12.74 -14.43 14.54
N GLU A 165 -11.81 -14.13 15.44
CA GLU A 165 -11.94 -13.00 16.38
C GLU A 165 -11.98 -11.65 15.68
N VAL A 166 -11.27 -11.50 14.55
CA VAL A 166 -11.30 -10.28 13.75
C VAL A 166 -12.67 -10.07 13.11
N GLY A 167 -13.30 -11.15 12.64
CA GLY A 167 -14.67 -11.11 12.15
C GLY A 167 -14.84 -10.57 10.72
N ASP A 168 -13.76 -10.38 9.98
CA ASP A 168 -13.80 -9.95 8.59
C ASP A 168 -13.33 -11.09 7.67
N ARG A 169 -14.25 -11.98 7.33
CA ARG A 169 -13.96 -13.19 6.56
C ARG A 169 -13.42 -12.91 5.15
N ALA A 170 -13.84 -11.81 4.54
CA ALA A 170 -13.44 -11.47 3.18
C ALA A 170 -11.93 -11.20 3.05
N THR A 171 -11.27 -10.80 4.12
CA THR A 171 -9.83 -10.48 4.14
C THR A 171 -8.98 -11.50 4.87
N ASP A 172 -9.56 -12.60 5.35
CA ASP A 172 -8.82 -13.62 6.13
C ASP A 172 -7.55 -14.10 5.43
N ALA A 173 -7.62 -14.37 4.12
CA ALA A 173 -6.48 -14.88 3.35
C ALA A 173 -5.35 -13.84 3.20
N LEU A 174 -5.66 -12.56 3.29
CA LEU A 174 -4.71 -11.47 3.10
C LEU A 174 -4.12 -10.95 4.42
N ARG A 175 -4.76 -11.26 5.53
CA ARG A 175 -4.43 -10.68 6.82
C ARG A 175 -3.08 -11.17 7.33
N VAL A 176 -2.30 -10.23 7.81
CA VAL A 176 -0.98 -10.48 8.38
C VAL A 176 -0.95 -10.08 9.87
N ASN A 177 0.10 -10.48 10.56
CA ASN A 177 0.31 -10.07 11.96
C ASN A 177 1.04 -8.74 12.02
N GLY A 178 0.75 -7.93 13.03
CA GLY A 178 1.42 -6.65 13.25
C GLY A 178 2.94 -6.79 13.38
N SER A 179 3.41 -7.90 13.96
CA SER A 179 4.84 -8.20 14.07
C SER A 179 5.53 -8.48 12.73
N GLU A 180 4.79 -8.76 11.67
CA GLU A 180 5.33 -9.02 10.33
C GLU A 180 5.51 -7.74 9.50
N LEU A 181 4.96 -6.61 9.94
CA LEU A 181 5.08 -5.34 9.22
C LEU A 181 6.50 -4.79 9.32
N ARG A 182 7.05 -4.39 8.19
CA ARG A 182 8.41 -3.83 8.08
C ARG A 182 8.41 -2.36 7.66
N CYS A 183 7.24 -1.77 7.44
CA CYS A 183 7.12 -0.34 7.15
C CYS A 183 7.44 0.49 8.40
N LYS A 184 7.85 1.74 8.18
CA LYS A 184 8.17 2.67 9.27
C LYS A 184 6.93 3.31 9.88
N VAL A 185 5.90 3.58 9.06
CA VAL A 185 4.65 4.22 9.46
C VAL A 185 3.49 3.47 8.86
N VAL A 186 2.43 3.30 9.65
CA VAL A 186 1.14 2.78 9.20
C VAL A 186 0.12 3.89 9.31
N ALA A 187 -0.65 4.13 8.24
CA ALA A 187 -1.77 5.05 8.25
C ALA A 187 -2.99 4.40 7.61
N GLU A 188 -4.14 4.72 8.14
CA GLU A 188 -5.41 4.27 7.58
C GLU A 188 -6.41 5.43 7.58
N GLY A 189 -7.14 5.56 6.50
CA GLY A 189 -8.16 6.57 6.34
C GLY A 189 -9.57 6.02 6.39
N GLY A 190 -9.73 4.75 6.69
CA GLY A 190 -11.02 4.08 6.75
C GLY A 190 -11.29 3.45 8.11
N ASN A 191 -12.20 2.49 8.11
CA ASN A 191 -12.50 1.66 9.28
C ASN A 191 -11.32 0.71 9.53
N LEU A 192 -11.23 0.22 10.74
CA LEU A 192 -10.26 -0.73 11.29
C LEU A 192 -9.49 -1.59 10.28
N GLY A 193 -8.54 -0.99 9.58
CA GLY A 193 -7.59 -1.72 8.71
C GLY A 193 -6.61 -2.56 9.53
N CYS A 194 -6.25 -2.07 10.71
CA CYS A 194 -5.55 -2.82 11.75
C CYS A 194 -6.47 -3.00 12.94
N THR A 195 -6.47 -4.19 13.55
CA THR A 195 -7.10 -4.33 14.87
C THR A 195 -6.30 -3.50 15.87
N GLN A 196 -6.94 -3.11 16.96
CA GLN A 196 -6.25 -2.37 18.03
C GLN A 196 -5.05 -3.16 18.57
N LEU A 197 -5.23 -4.46 18.79
CA LEU A 197 -4.15 -5.34 19.26
C LEU A 197 -3.04 -5.51 18.20
N GLY A 198 -3.39 -5.56 16.92
CA GLY A 198 -2.42 -5.60 15.83
C GLY A 198 -1.57 -4.33 15.77
N ARG A 199 -2.16 -3.17 16.02
CA ARG A 199 -1.45 -1.90 16.11
C ARG A 199 -0.45 -1.88 17.27
N VAL A 200 -0.88 -2.38 18.43
CA VAL A 200 -0.01 -2.48 19.60
C VAL A 200 1.17 -3.42 19.32
N GLU A 201 0.90 -4.58 18.72
CA GLU A 201 1.96 -5.52 18.35
C GLU A 201 2.96 -4.90 17.38
N TYR A 202 2.48 -4.18 16.36
CA TYR A 202 3.33 -3.46 15.42
C TYR A 202 4.24 -2.45 16.15
N ALA A 203 3.67 -1.64 17.02
CA ALA A 203 4.43 -0.64 17.78
C ALA A 203 5.49 -1.28 18.70
N LEU A 204 5.20 -2.44 19.29
CA LEU A 204 6.14 -3.17 20.14
C LEU A 204 7.30 -3.80 19.36
N HIS A 205 7.15 -3.98 18.04
CA HIS A 205 8.18 -4.55 17.16
C HIS A 205 8.94 -3.49 16.36
N GLY A 206 8.91 -2.23 16.77
CA GLY A 206 9.73 -1.15 16.24
C GLY A 206 9.07 -0.28 15.18
N GLY A 207 7.75 -0.33 15.08
CA GLY A 207 6.97 0.55 14.22
C GLY A 207 6.59 1.87 14.86
#